data_3d4023c54fe438b5394faf7de11c4346
#
_entry.id   3d4023c54fe438b5394faf7de11c4346
#
_cell.length_a   1.000
_cell.length_b   1.000
_cell.length_c   1.000
_cell.angle_alpha   90.00
_cell.angle_beta   90.00
_cell.angle_gamma   90.00
#
_symmetry.space_group_name_H-M   'P 1'
#
loop_
_entity.id
_entity.type
_entity.pdbx_description
1 polymer ?
#
loop_
_entity_poly.entity_id
_entity_poly.type
_entity_poly.pdbx_seq_one_letter_code
_entity_poly.pdbx_strand_id
1 'polypeptide(L)'
;KITMCVVSEELSRGYIGVGSLATRTDIASELILCGGSKEQKEHWLPKISSGEIMPTAVFTEPNTGSDLGSLQTRATLDGEEYSITGNKTWITHASRANLMTLLARSDRNKVGYKGLSMFLAPKLPGEDNDDFPDKGIKGGEIEVLGYRGMKEYEVSFDDFRVNKKHLLGEEEGKGFTQLMETFES
;
A
#
# COMPACT_ATOMS: atom_id res chain seq x y z
N LYS A 1 11.56 15.11 -8.47
CA LYS A 1 11.19 15.47 -7.08
C LYS A 1 10.83 16.93 -6.91
N ILE A 2 11.68 17.89 -7.34
CA ILE A 2 11.38 19.34 -7.26
C ILE A 2 10.01 19.63 -7.89
N THR A 3 9.75 19.11 -9.08
CA THR A 3 8.45 19.27 -9.76
C THR A 3 7.29 18.73 -8.91
N MET A 4 7.47 17.58 -8.26
CA MET A 4 6.45 17.00 -7.37
C MET A 4 6.19 17.89 -6.16
N CYS A 5 7.23 18.46 -5.55
CA CYS A 5 7.06 19.40 -4.44
C CYS A 5 6.25 20.63 -4.85
N VAL A 6 6.57 21.23 -6.00
CA VAL A 6 5.85 22.41 -6.53
C VAL A 6 4.38 22.06 -6.84
N VAL A 7 4.14 20.94 -7.49
CA VAL A 7 2.77 20.49 -7.81
C VAL A 7 1.97 20.22 -6.53
N SER A 8 2.56 19.52 -5.56
CA SER A 8 1.89 19.20 -4.29
C SER A 8 1.61 20.48 -3.47
N GLU A 9 2.52 21.44 -3.46
CA GLU A 9 2.32 22.73 -2.79
C GLU A 9 1.14 23.49 -3.40
N GLU A 10 1.10 23.63 -4.72
CA GLU A 10 0.03 24.38 -5.39
C GLU A 10 -1.32 23.68 -5.30
N LEU A 11 -1.39 22.34 -5.44
CA LEU A 11 -2.61 21.59 -5.24
C LEU A 11 -3.12 21.68 -3.80
N SER A 12 -2.22 21.62 -2.82
CA SER A 12 -2.57 21.70 -1.40
C SER A 12 -3.02 23.09 -0.96
N ARG A 13 -2.57 24.15 -1.63
CA ARG A 13 -3.08 25.51 -1.43
C ARG A 13 -4.55 25.65 -1.80
N GLY A 14 -5.00 24.91 -2.84
CA GLY A 14 -6.39 24.85 -3.20
C GLY A 14 -7.19 23.96 -2.24
N TYR A 15 -6.74 22.75 -2.05
CA TYR A 15 -7.37 21.78 -1.14
C TYR A 15 -6.42 20.63 -0.80
N ILE A 16 -6.18 20.41 0.49
CA ILE A 16 -5.16 19.45 0.96
C ILE A 16 -5.43 18.00 0.49
N GLY A 17 -6.69 17.59 0.37
CA GLY A 17 -7.05 16.26 -0.12
C GLY A 17 -6.58 16.02 -1.56
N VAL A 18 -6.60 17.05 -2.41
CA VAL A 18 -6.11 16.94 -3.80
C VAL A 18 -4.59 16.78 -3.83
N GLY A 19 -3.86 17.54 -3.03
CA GLY A 19 -2.41 17.37 -2.90
C GLY A 19 -2.02 15.99 -2.38
N SER A 20 -2.80 15.42 -1.46
CA SER A 20 -2.54 14.10 -0.90
C SER A 20 -2.73 12.95 -1.89
N LEU A 21 -3.67 13.04 -2.82
CA LEU A 21 -3.85 12.04 -3.88
C LEU A 21 -2.57 11.83 -4.69
N ALA A 22 -1.93 12.93 -5.10
CA ALA A 22 -0.68 12.87 -5.86
C ALA A 22 0.42 12.14 -5.09
N THR A 23 0.54 12.37 -3.78
CA THR A 23 1.55 11.72 -2.91
C THR A 23 1.41 10.19 -2.88
N ARG A 24 0.18 9.66 -2.82
CA ARG A 24 -0.03 8.19 -2.80
C ARG A 24 0.36 7.55 -4.12
N THR A 25 0.02 8.21 -5.21
CA THR A 25 0.41 7.79 -6.57
C THR A 25 1.93 7.80 -6.73
N ASP A 26 2.60 8.82 -6.20
CA ASP A 26 4.06 8.96 -6.22
C ASP A 26 4.76 7.82 -5.47
N ILE A 27 4.36 7.54 -4.22
CA ILE A 27 4.92 6.45 -3.42
C ILE A 27 4.80 5.10 -4.15
N ALA A 28 3.64 4.78 -4.70
CA ALA A 28 3.43 3.52 -5.41
C ALA A 28 4.26 3.44 -6.70
N SER A 29 4.33 4.54 -7.44
CA SER A 29 5.11 4.62 -8.68
C SER A 29 6.61 4.44 -8.42
N GLU A 30 7.16 5.12 -7.41
CA GLU A 30 8.57 4.99 -7.03
C GLU A 30 8.89 3.58 -6.52
N LEU A 31 8.04 2.98 -5.69
CA LEU A 31 8.19 1.58 -5.27
C LEU A 31 8.30 0.63 -6.47
N ILE A 32 7.42 0.80 -7.46
CA ILE A 32 7.41 -0.03 -8.66
C ILE A 32 8.63 0.26 -9.54
N LEU A 33 9.00 1.54 -9.69
CA LEU A 33 10.17 1.95 -10.48
C LEU A 33 11.48 1.40 -9.90
N CYS A 34 11.66 1.49 -8.58
CA CYS A 34 12.87 1.01 -7.90
C CYS A 34 12.89 -0.51 -7.77
N GLY A 35 11.79 -1.12 -7.30
CA GLY A 35 11.76 -2.53 -6.88
C GLY A 35 11.02 -3.49 -7.79
N GLY A 36 10.24 -3.01 -8.76
CA GLY A 36 9.40 -3.88 -9.60
C GLY A 36 10.14 -4.62 -10.71
N SER A 37 9.64 -5.81 -11.08
CA SER A 37 10.09 -6.50 -12.28
C SER A 37 9.69 -5.72 -13.54
N LYS A 38 10.27 -6.09 -14.68
CA LYS A 38 9.94 -5.45 -15.96
C LYS A 38 8.44 -5.56 -16.26
N GLU A 39 7.87 -6.74 -16.05
CA GLU A 39 6.45 -7.04 -16.25
C GLU A 39 5.56 -6.20 -15.31
N GLN A 40 5.97 -6.07 -14.06
CA GLN A 40 5.25 -5.24 -13.08
C GLN A 40 5.28 -3.75 -13.46
N LYS A 41 6.41 -3.24 -13.92
CA LYS A 41 6.54 -1.85 -14.41
C LYS A 41 5.65 -1.60 -15.62
N GLU A 42 5.72 -2.47 -16.63
CA GLU A 42 4.92 -2.36 -17.85
C GLU A 42 3.41 -2.49 -17.59
N HIS A 43 3.02 -3.27 -16.58
CA HIS A 43 1.61 -3.46 -16.22
C HIS A 43 1.03 -2.30 -15.40
N TRP A 44 1.74 -1.87 -14.34
CA TRP A 44 1.17 -0.96 -13.36
C TRP A 44 1.39 0.52 -13.67
N LEU A 45 2.58 0.92 -14.11
CA LEU A 45 2.92 2.34 -14.25
C LEU A 45 2.03 3.09 -15.25
N PRO A 46 1.69 2.54 -16.45
CA PRO A 46 0.79 3.24 -17.36
C PRO A 46 -0.61 3.45 -16.77
N LYS A 47 -1.12 2.47 -16.01
CA LYS A 47 -2.46 2.53 -15.39
C LYS A 47 -2.53 3.51 -14.23
N ILE A 48 -1.47 3.58 -13.43
CA ILE A 48 -1.34 4.58 -12.36
C ILE A 48 -1.24 5.98 -12.98
N SER A 49 -0.43 6.15 -14.02
CA SER A 49 -0.24 7.43 -14.70
C SER A 49 -1.52 7.95 -15.37
N SER A 50 -2.34 7.06 -15.91
CA SER A 50 -3.64 7.43 -16.52
C SER A 50 -4.75 7.69 -15.49
N GLY A 51 -4.53 7.32 -14.23
CA GLY A 51 -5.56 7.35 -13.19
C GLY A 51 -6.55 6.16 -13.24
N GLU A 52 -6.32 5.16 -14.10
CA GLU A 52 -7.09 3.92 -14.11
C GLU A 52 -6.94 3.15 -12.78
N ILE A 53 -5.74 3.20 -12.19
CA ILE A 53 -5.42 2.60 -10.90
C ILE A 53 -5.13 3.69 -9.87
N MET A 54 -5.84 3.62 -8.76
CA MET A 54 -5.63 4.46 -7.59
C MET A 54 -4.95 3.64 -6.49
N PRO A 55 -3.65 3.87 -6.21
CA PRO A 55 -2.93 3.12 -5.19
C PRO A 55 -3.12 3.72 -3.79
N THR A 56 -2.93 2.88 -2.77
CA THR A 56 -2.76 3.30 -1.38
C THR A 56 -1.60 2.58 -0.71
N ALA A 57 -0.93 3.26 0.23
CA ALA A 57 0.18 2.71 1.00
C ALA A 57 -0.34 2.02 2.27
N VAL A 58 -0.01 0.74 2.46
CA VAL A 58 -0.56 -0.11 3.53
C VAL A 58 0.59 -0.67 4.38
N PHE A 59 1.17 0.17 5.26
CA PHE A 59 2.36 -0.15 6.04
C PHE A 59 2.06 -0.20 7.54
N THR A 60 1.49 0.87 8.08
CA THR A 60 1.29 1.13 9.51
C THR A 60 0.34 0.13 10.15
N GLU A 61 0.66 -0.29 11.38
CA GLU A 61 -0.20 -1.11 12.23
C GLU A 61 -0.54 -0.38 13.53
N PRO A 62 -1.59 -0.80 14.27
CA PRO A 62 -2.00 -0.12 15.50
C PRO A 62 -0.86 0.07 16.52
N ASN A 63 0.07 -0.87 16.59
CA ASN A 63 1.19 -0.83 17.54
C ASN A 63 2.55 -0.54 16.85
N THR A 64 2.57 -0.27 15.55
CA THR A 64 3.80 -0.22 14.76
C THR A 64 3.69 0.83 13.65
N GLY A 65 4.24 2.01 13.89
CA GLY A 65 4.36 3.08 12.90
C GLY A 65 5.82 3.26 12.47
N SER A 66 6.61 4.00 13.25
CA SER A 66 8.01 4.25 12.95
C SER A 66 8.90 3.01 13.00
N ASP A 67 8.59 2.03 13.85
CA ASP A 67 9.29 0.75 13.91
C ASP A 67 8.63 -0.33 13.04
N LEU A 68 8.75 -0.22 11.74
CA LEU A 68 8.22 -1.22 10.79
C LEU A 68 8.85 -2.61 10.97
N GLY A 69 10.02 -2.70 11.61
CA GLY A 69 10.67 -3.98 11.93
C GLY A 69 9.86 -4.87 12.86
N SER A 70 8.97 -4.29 13.66
CA SER A 70 8.07 -4.99 14.59
C SER A 70 6.70 -5.33 14.01
N LEU A 71 6.48 -5.10 12.74
CA LEU A 71 5.25 -5.36 11.99
C LEU A 71 4.80 -6.82 12.12
N GLN A 72 3.50 -7.02 12.39
CA GLN A 72 2.89 -8.32 12.71
C GLN A 72 2.02 -8.92 11.59
N THR A 73 1.52 -8.09 10.66
CA THR A 73 0.76 -8.60 9.50
C THR A 73 1.59 -9.61 8.74
N ARG A 74 1.01 -10.77 8.48
CA ARG A 74 1.69 -11.94 7.93
C ARG A 74 1.24 -12.21 6.50
N ALA A 75 2.17 -12.66 5.67
CA ALA A 75 1.93 -13.22 4.36
C ALA A 75 2.45 -14.65 4.34
N THR A 76 1.57 -15.64 4.31
CA THR A 76 1.95 -17.06 4.29
C THR A 76 1.70 -17.62 2.91
N LEU A 77 2.75 -18.12 2.25
CA LEU A 77 2.63 -18.74 0.92
C LEU A 77 1.85 -20.05 1.01
N ASP A 78 0.82 -20.17 0.19
CA ASP A 78 -0.05 -21.33 0.03
C ASP A 78 -0.27 -21.58 -1.47
N GLY A 79 0.49 -22.49 -2.03
CA GLY A 79 0.52 -22.74 -3.48
C GLY A 79 1.01 -21.54 -4.28
N GLU A 80 0.12 -20.97 -5.10
CA GLU A 80 0.42 -19.81 -5.97
C GLU A 80 -0.01 -18.47 -5.35
N GLU A 81 -0.52 -18.49 -4.12
CA GLU A 81 -1.05 -17.32 -3.44
C GLU A 81 -0.46 -17.13 -2.04
N TYR A 82 -0.38 -15.89 -1.61
CA TYR A 82 -0.14 -15.54 -0.20
C TYR A 82 -1.47 -15.34 0.51
N SER A 83 -1.63 -16.00 1.65
CA SER A 83 -2.68 -15.69 2.63
C SER A 83 -2.21 -14.56 3.53
N ILE A 84 -2.88 -13.42 3.45
CA ILE A 84 -2.57 -12.25 4.27
C ILE A 84 -3.49 -12.23 5.49
N THR A 85 -2.88 -12.07 6.67
CA THR A 85 -3.61 -11.98 7.95
C THR A 85 -2.96 -10.95 8.87
N GLY A 86 -3.73 -9.99 9.38
CA GLY A 86 -3.27 -8.93 10.27
C GLY A 86 -4.14 -7.68 10.20
N ASN A 87 -3.69 -6.62 10.87
CA ASN A 87 -4.42 -5.37 10.95
C ASN A 87 -3.51 -4.20 10.57
N LYS A 88 -4.06 -3.28 9.79
CA LYS A 88 -3.43 -2.04 9.38
C LYS A 88 -4.27 -0.85 9.83
N THR A 89 -3.64 0.29 10.07
CA THR A 89 -4.33 1.50 10.51
C THR A 89 -3.76 2.74 9.83
N TRP A 90 -4.53 3.80 9.81
CA TRP A 90 -4.18 5.06 9.14
C TRP A 90 -3.94 4.87 7.64
N ILE A 91 -4.77 4.06 7.00
CA ILE A 91 -4.65 3.79 5.57
C ILE A 91 -5.52 4.76 4.80
N THR A 92 -4.88 5.73 4.18
CA THR A 92 -5.54 6.81 3.44
C THR A 92 -6.31 6.26 2.24
N HIS A 93 -7.57 6.60 2.15
CA HIS A 93 -8.59 6.18 1.17
C HIS A 93 -8.58 4.69 0.77
N ALA A 94 -8.34 3.82 1.75
CA ALA A 94 -8.26 2.39 1.52
C ALA A 94 -9.51 1.81 0.85
N SER A 95 -10.71 2.31 1.16
CA SER A 95 -11.94 1.88 0.52
C SER A 95 -11.90 2.09 -1.00
N ARG A 96 -11.58 3.30 -1.45
CA ARG A 96 -11.59 3.68 -2.86
C ARG A 96 -10.42 3.15 -3.70
N ALA A 97 -9.30 2.84 -3.05
CA ALA A 97 -8.12 2.32 -3.73
C ALA A 97 -8.42 0.97 -4.39
N ASN A 98 -7.81 0.71 -5.53
CA ASN A 98 -7.86 -0.57 -6.23
C ASN A 98 -6.49 -1.26 -6.33
N LEU A 99 -5.47 -0.66 -5.72
CA LEU A 99 -4.14 -1.26 -5.54
C LEU A 99 -3.59 -0.89 -4.16
N MET A 100 -3.15 -1.88 -3.41
CA MET A 100 -2.44 -1.69 -2.14
C MET A 100 -0.95 -1.98 -2.34
N THR A 101 -0.06 -1.03 -1.98
CA THR A 101 1.34 -1.36 -1.71
C THR A 101 1.39 -1.86 -0.26
N LEU A 102 1.30 -3.18 -0.10
CA LEU A 102 1.11 -3.83 1.19
C LEU A 102 2.42 -4.39 1.74
N LEU A 103 2.87 -3.89 2.88
CA LEU A 103 4.03 -4.41 3.58
C LEU A 103 3.59 -5.46 4.62
N ALA A 104 4.09 -6.69 4.48
CA ALA A 104 3.77 -7.80 5.37
C ALA A 104 4.98 -8.69 5.62
N ARG A 105 4.93 -9.47 6.71
CA ARG A 105 5.98 -10.43 7.07
C ARG A 105 5.75 -11.76 6.34
N SER A 106 6.62 -12.07 5.36
CA SER A 106 6.60 -13.35 4.63
C SER A 106 7.51 -14.41 5.28
N ASP A 107 8.59 -14.00 5.95
CA ASP A 107 9.49 -14.93 6.64
C ASP A 107 9.49 -14.70 8.16
N ARG A 108 8.92 -15.66 8.90
CA ARG A 108 8.83 -15.62 10.38
C ARG A 108 10.17 -15.95 11.08
N ASN A 109 11.08 -16.59 10.38
CA ASN A 109 12.36 -16.98 10.95
C ASN A 109 13.37 -15.81 10.92
N LYS A 110 13.07 -14.78 10.13
CA LYS A 110 13.89 -13.56 10.06
C LYS A 110 13.31 -12.47 10.94
N VAL A 111 14.13 -12.00 11.87
CA VAL A 111 13.76 -10.92 12.80
C VAL A 111 13.92 -9.55 12.14
N GLY A 112 13.10 -8.60 12.54
CA GLY A 112 13.17 -7.21 12.10
C GLY A 112 12.82 -7.05 10.61
N TYR A 113 13.54 -6.19 9.93
CA TYR A 113 13.24 -5.77 8.55
C TYR A 113 13.46 -6.87 7.50
N LYS A 114 14.33 -7.84 7.77
CA LYS A 114 14.73 -8.89 6.80
C LYS A 114 13.60 -9.88 6.47
N GLY A 115 12.57 -9.96 7.30
CA GLY A 115 11.40 -10.82 7.06
C GLY A 115 10.26 -10.14 6.34
N LEU A 116 10.41 -8.87 5.96
CA LEU A 116 9.35 -8.07 5.37
C LEU A 116 9.40 -8.09 3.84
N SER A 117 8.23 -8.29 3.22
CA SER A 117 8.04 -8.28 1.78
C SER A 117 6.99 -7.24 1.40
N MET A 118 7.16 -6.63 0.23
CA MET A 118 6.21 -5.68 -0.34
C MET A 118 5.37 -6.37 -1.42
N PHE A 119 4.06 -6.15 -1.36
CA PHE A 119 3.11 -6.71 -2.32
C PHE A 119 2.37 -5.59 -3.07
N LEU A 120 2.23 -5.74 -4.37
CA LEU A 120 1.30 -4.98 -5.20
C LEU A 120 -0.04 -5.70 -5.19
N ALA A 121 -0.82 -5.55 -4.14
CA ALA A 121 -2.03 -6.31 -3.89
C ALA A 121 -3.27 -5.62 -4.51
N PRO A 122 -3.83 -6.14 -5.62
CA PRO A 122 -5.08 -5.61 -6.16
C PRO A 122 -6.23 -5.84 -5.20
N LYS A 123 -7.18 -4.91 -5.17
CA LYS A 123 -8.45 -5.05 -4.48
C LYS A 123 -9.57 -4.38 -5.27
N LEU A 124 -10.80 -4.75 -5.00
CA LEU A 124 -11.96 -4.05 -5.52
C LEU A 124 -12.13 -2.72 -4.79
N PRO A 125 -12.42 -1.62 -5.49
CA PRO A 125 -12.81 -0.37 -4.84
C PRO A 125 -14.13 -0.57 -4.09
N GLY A 126 -14.29 0.15 -2.98
CA GLY A 126 -15.52 0.16 -2.22
C GLY A 126 -16.67 0.78 -3.01
N GLU A 127 -17.86 0.32 -2.72
CA GLU A 127 -19.15 0.81 -3.25
C GLU A 127 -19.95 1.53 -2.16
N ASP A 128 -21.06 2.17 -2.52
CA ASP A 128 -21.85 3.03 -1.61
C ASP A 128 -22.28 2.36 -0.29
N ASN A 129 -22.44 1.03 -0.29
CA ASN A 129 -22.89 0.26 0.88
C ASN A 129 -21.87 -0.76 1.39
N ASP A 130 -20.70 -0.86 0.77
CA ASP A 130 -19.64 -1.79 1.15
C ASP A 130 -18.26 -1.20 0.84
N ASP A 131 -17.59 -0.72 1.87
CA ASP A 131 -16.25 -0.14 1.74
C ASP A 131 -15.18 -1.17 1.33
N PHE A 132 -15.40 -2.46 1.59
CA PHE A 132 -14.42 -3.52 1.35
C PHE A 132 -15.08 -4.80 0.81
N PRO A 133 -15.46 -4.84 -0.49
CA PRO A 133 -16.20 -5.97 -1.07
C PRO A 133 -15.36 -7.25 -1.24
N ASP A 134 -14.02 -7.16 -1.14
CA ASP A 134 -13.17 -8.35 -1.26
C ASP A 134 -13.32 -9.31 -0.08
N LYS A 135 -13.35 -10.60 -0.41
CA LYS A 135 -13.27 -11.63 0.62
C LYS A 135 -11.94 -11.52 1.40
N GLY A 136 -12.04 -11.57 2.72
CA GLY A 136 -10.86 -11.52 3.59
C GLY A 136 -10.35 -10.12 3.89
N ILE A 137 -11.04 -9.06 3.43
CA ILE A 137 -10.78 -7.68 3.85
C ILE A 137 -12.02 -7.17 4.60
N LYS A 138 -11.77 -6.47 5.70
CA LYS A 138 -12.76 -5.68 6.43
C LYS A 138 -12.10 -4.38 6.89
N GLY A 139 -12.89 -3.36 7.11
CA GLY A 139 -12.34 -2.11 7.61
C GLY A 139 -13.41 -1.15 8.09
N GLY A 140 -12.96 -0.04 8.62
CA GLY A 140 -13.82 1.04 9.07
C GLY A 140 -13.11 2.38 8.97
N GLU A 141 -13.88 3.44 8.72
CA GLU A 141 -13.37 4.80 8.68
C GLU A 141 -12.91 5.26 10.06
N ILE A 142 -11.76 5.90 10.12
CA ILE A 142 -11.26 6.60 11.30
C ILE A 142 -11.68 8.07 11.18
N GLU A 143 -12.46 8.58 12.13
CA GLU A 143 -12.78 10.00 12.19
C GLU A 143 -11.51 10.83 12.46
N VAL A 144 -11.22 11.78 11.58
CA VAL A 144 -10.07 12.68 11.71
C VAL A 144 -10.53 14.12 11.81
N LEU A 145 -9.82 14.92 12.59
CA LEU A 145 -10.17 16.32 12.87
C LEU A 145 -10.06 17.21 11.63
N GLY A 146 -9.12 16.92 10.76
CA GLY A 146 -8.88 17.63 9.51
C GLY A 146 -8.94 16.70 8.31
N TYR A 147 -8.17 17.02 7.26
CA TYR A 147 -7.97 16.15 6.09
C TYR A 147 -9.26 15.83 5.35
N ARG A 148 -10.14 16.82 5.25
CA ARG A 148 -11.43 16.69 4.60
C ARG A 148 -11.28 16.32 3.11
N GLY A 149 -12.12 15.39 2.65
CA GLY A 149 -12.08 14.85 1.29
C GLY A 149 -11.16 13.64 1.13
N MET A 150 -10.29 13.39 2.11
CA MET A 150 -9.57 12.12 2.27
C MET A 150 -10.10 11.42 3.51
N LYS A 151 -10.28 10.11 3.41
CA LYS A 151 -10.70 9.28 4.54
C LYS A 151 -9.55 8.39 4.96
N GLU A 152 -9.40 8.20 6.25
CA GLU A 152 -8.45 7.26 6.85
C GLU A 152 -9.20 6.02 7.32
N TYR A 153 -8.56 4.86 7.21
CA TYR A 153 -9.19 3.58 7.53
C TYR A 153 -8.34 2.70 8.43
N GLU A 154 -9.00 1.95 9.28
CA GLU A 154 -8.49 0.68 9.78
C GLU A 154 -8.87 -0.42 8.80
N VAL A 155 -7.92 -1.32 8.52
CA VAL A 155 -8.10 -2.43 7.59
C VAL A 155 -7.65 -3.72 8.25
N SER A 156 -8.53 -4.71 8.31
CA SER A 156 -8.25 -6.05 8.81
C SER A 156 -8.22 -7.06 7.68
N PHE A 157 -7.20 -7.88 7.67
CA PHE A 157 -7.04 -9.00 6.73
C PHE A 157 -7.23 -10.31 7.46
N ASP A 158 -8.11 -11.16 6.93
CA ASP A 158 -8.39 -12.51 7.41
C ASP A 158 -8.41 -13.47 6.20
N ASP A 159 -7.27 -14.09 5.94
CA ASP A 159 -7.06 -14.94 4.75
C ASP A 159 -7.30 -14.21 3.40
N PHE A 160 -6.92 -12.93 3.33
CA PHE A 160 -6.97 -12.21 2.05
C PHE A 160 -5.93 -12.77 1.08
N ARG A 161 -6.37 -13.18 -0.11
CA ARG A 161 -5.54 -13.88 -1.08
C ARG A 161 -4.89 -12.94 -2.08
N VAL A 162 -3.56 -13.03 -2.17
CA VAL A 162 -2.73 -12.25 -3.10
C VAL A 162 -1.86 -13.20 -3.91
N ASN A 163 -2.01 -13.21 -5.23
CA ASN A 163 -1.21 -14.08 -6.09
C ASN A 163 0.28 -13.74 -5.99
N LYS A 164 1.15 -14.75 -5.99
CA LYS A 164 2.61 -14.60 -5.81
C LYS A 164 3.28 -13.68 -6.84
N LYS A 165 2.71 -13.56 -8.05
CA LYS A 165 3.19 -12.61 -9.07
C LYS A 165 3.11 -11.15 -8.65
N HIS A 166 2.34 -10.86 -7.58
CA HIS A 166 2.21 -9.53 -7.01
C HIS A 166 3.23 -9.23 -5.89
N LEU A 167 4.13 -10.17 -5.58
CA LEU A 167 5.30 -9.89 -4.76
C LEU A 167 6.21 -8.91 -5.53
N LEU A 168 6.49 -7.76 -4.95
CA LEU A 168 7.27 -6.71 -5.62
C LEU A 168 8.70 -7.18 -5.89
N GLY A 169 9.09 -7.21 -7.18
CA GLY A 169 10.40 -7.68 -7.61
C GLY A 169 10.59 -9.19 -7.48
N GLU A 170 9.52 -9.94 -7.15
CA GLU A 170 9.51 -11.41 -7.09
C GLU A 170 10.47 -12.03 -6.05
N GLU A 171 10.97 -11.22 -5.09
CA GLU A 171 11.91 -11.65 -4.06
C GLU A 171 11.40 -11.32 -2.65
N GLU A 172 11.26 -12.33 -1.79
CA GLU A 172 10.88 -12.15 -0.39
C GLU A 172 11.99 -11.47 0.44
N GLY A 173 11.56 -10.76 1.49
CA GLY A 173 12.47 -10.13 2.45
C GLY A 173 13.11 -8.83 1.98
N LYS A 174 12.72 -8.31 0.82
CA LYS A 174 13.23 -7.05 0.26
C LYS A 174 12.34 -5.85 0.53
N GLY A 175 11.14 -6.05 1.09
CA GLY A 175 10.12 -5.00 1.20
C GLY A 175 10.59 -3.75 1.93
N PHE A 176 11.37 -3.89 3.01
CA PHE A 176 11.91 -2.74 3.73
C PHE A 176 12.98 -1.99 2.92
N THR A 177 13.89 -2.71 2.26
CA THR A 177 14.92 -2.09 1.40
C THR A 177 14.27 -1.31 0.27
N GLN A 178 13.31 -1.92 -0.42
CA GLN A 178 12.54 -1.27 -1.49
C GLN A 178 11.83 0.00 -1.01
N LEU A 179 11.27 -0.05 0.21
CA LEU A 179 10.62 1.12 0.82
C LEU A 179 11.64 2.24 1.12
N MET A 180 12.81 1.92 1.65
CA MET A 180 13.85 2.91 1.95
C MET A 180 14.39 3.55 0.66
N GLU A 181 14.69 2.77 -0.36
CA GLU A 181 15.11 3.27 -1.67
C GLU A 181 14.08 4.26 -2.26
N THR A 182 12.79 4.00 -2.05
CA THR A 182 11.71 4.90 -2.47
C THR A 182 11.78 6.26 -1.79
N PHE A 183 12.12 6.30 -0.51
CA PHE A 183 12.20 7.57 0.24
C PHE A 183 13.54 8.29 0.09
N GLU A 184 14.62 7.57 -0.24
CA GLU A 184 15.95 8.15 -0.48
C GLU A 184 16.12 8.66 -1.92
N SER A 185 15.34 8.17 -2.86
CA SER A 185 15.45 8.48 -4.30
C SER A 185 15.10 9.92 -4.71
#